data_a0783ed3802ed76455385ac50d1b221a
#
_entry.id   a0783ed3802ed76455385ac50d1b221a
#
_cell.length_a   1.000
_cell.length_b   1.000
_cell.length_c   1.000
_cell.angle_alpha   90.00
_cell.angle_beta   90.00
_cell.angle_gamma   90.00
#
_symmetry.space_group_name_H-M   'P 1'
#
loop_
_entity.id
_entity.type
_entity.pdbx_description
1 polymer ?
#
loop_
_entity_poly.entity_id
_entity_poly.type
_entity_poly.pdbx_seq_one_letter_code
_entity_poly.pdbx_strand_id
1 'polypeptide(L)'
;MARKMGGLAKAARRKLRKRAGLVETRRKKEFTYRGYTLEEMKAMTLEEIVELLPARARRSFVRGLDEERTTFVDKLRANGTEEAVRTHCRDVPILPDFVGKKVAVHNGKEFVTIDIKPEMIGHYIGEFAMTRKTVVVHSGPGVGATRSSKFMPLK
;
A
#
# COMPACT_ATOMS: atom_id res chain seq x y z
N MET A 1 -14.14 -41.50 -35.63
CA MET A 1 -13.79 -40.09 -35.36
C MET A 1 -14.46 -39.43 -34.11
N ALA A 2 -15.48 -40.03 -33.51
CA ALA A 2 -16.23 -39.44 -32.37
C ALA A 2 -15.48 -39.42 -31.00
N ARG A 3 -14.48 -40.30 -30.77
CA ARG A 3 -13.76 -40.39 -29.48
C ARG A 3 -12.79 -39.25 -29.21
N LYS A 4 -12.26 -38.53 -30.19
CA LYS A 4 -11.36 -37.38 -30.01
C LYS A 4 -12.09 -36.11 -29.60
N MET A 5 -13.35 -35.94 -29.97
CA MET A 5 -14.13 -34.75 -29.59
C MET A 5 -14.54 -34.74 -28.10
N GLY A 6 -14.75 -35.90 -27.48
CA GLY A 6 -15.06 -36.00 -26.06
C GLY A 6 -13.94 -35.54 -25.12
N GLY A 7 -12.68 -35.77 -25.52
CA GLY A 7 -11.52 -35.36 -24.72
C GLY A 7 -11.28 -33.84 -24.72
N LEU A 8 -11.49 -33.20 -25.86
CA LEU A 8 -11.40 -31.74 -25.99
C LEU A 8 -12.50 -31.03 -25.22
N ALA A 9 -13.74 -31.53 -25.27
CA ALA A 9 -14.85 -30.97 -24.49
C ALA A 9 -14.61 -31.08 -22.95
N LYS A 10 -14.03 -32.19 -22.52
CA LYS A 10 -13.68 -32.40 -21.10
C LYS A 10 -12.55 -31.48 -20.63
N ALA A 11 -11.52 -31.28 -21.45
CA ALA A 11 -10.44 -30.35 -21.17
C ALA A 11 -10.92 -28.88 -21.15
N ALA A 12 -11.79 -28.51 -22.08
CA ALA A 12 -12.40 -27.18 -22.12
C ALA A 12 -13.28 -26.92 -20.89
N ARG A 13 -14.11 -27.88 -20.48
CA ARG A 13 -14.92 -27.80 -19.25
C ARG A 13 -14.03 -27.65 -18.01
N ARG A 14 -12.92 -28.39 -17.91
CA ARG A 14 -11.95 -28.28 -16.80
C ARG A 14 -11.28 -26.91 -16.78
N LYS A 15 -10.96 -26.33 -17.94
CA LYS A 15 -10.38 -25.00 -18.08
C LYS A 15 -11.38 -23.90 -17.68
N LEU A 16 -12.64 -24.05 -18.07
CA LEU A 16 -13.73 -23.17 -17.68
C LEU A 16 -14.00 -23.21 -16.16
N ARG A 17 -14.06 -24.41 -15.57
CA ARG A 17 -14.18 -24.57 -14.10
C ARG A 17 -13.02 -23.95 -13.34
N LYS A 18 -11.77 -24.13 -13.80
CA LYS A 18 -10.61 -23.47 -13.20
C LYS A 18 -10.68 -21.95 -13.32
N ARG A 19 -11.13 -21.43 -14.47
CA ARG A 19 -11.33 -19.99 -14.66
C ARG A 19 -12.43 -19.44 -13.77
N ALA A 20 -13.56 -20.11 -13.69
CA ALA A 20 -14.67 -19.71 -12.81
C ALA A 20 -14.24 -19.72 -11.32
N GLY A 21 -13.57 -20.76 -10.85
CA GLY A 21 -13.04 -20.81 -9.48
C GLY A 21 -11.97 -19.73 -9.21
N LEU A 22 -11.14 -19.39 -10.20
CA LEU A 22 -10.17 -18.30 -10.10
C LEU A 22 -10.84 -16.92 -10.05
N VAL A 23 -11.98 -16.74 -10.70
CA VAL A 23 -12.76 -15.50 -10.66
C VAL A 23 -13.45 -15.35 -9.32
N GLU A 24 -13.95 -16.43 -8.76
CA GLU A 24 -14.63 -16.42 -7.45
C GLU A 24 -13.65 -16.19 -6.29
N THR A 25 -12.44 -16.76 -6.36
CA THR A 25 -11.38 -16.49 -5.37
C THR A 25 -10.76 -15.10 -5.52
N ARG A 26 -10.99 -14.41 -6.63
CA ARG A 26 -10.52 -13.04 -6.90
C ARG A 26 -11.51 -11.95 -6.57
N ARG A 27 -12.67 -12.26 -5.99
CA ARG A 27 -13.52 -11.24 -5.38
C ARG A 27 -12.68 -10.53 -4.32
N LYS A 28 -12.36 -9.28 -4.57
CA LYS A 28 -11.66 -8.43 -3.60
C LYS A 28 -12.53 -8.43 -2.34
N LYS A 29 -12.02 -9.01 -1.28
CA LYS A 29 -12.65 -8.88 0.03
C LYS A 29 -12.67 -7.40 0.35
N GLU A 30 -13.78 -6.92 0.86
CA GLU A 30 -13.88 -5.55 1.36
C GLU A 30 -12.80 -5.34 2.41
N PHE A 31 -12.15 -4.18 2.33
CA PHE A 31 -11.10 -3.86 3.28
C PHE A 31 -11.73 -3.61 4.66
N THR A 32 -11.24 -4.31 5.65
CA THR A 32 -11.60 -4.09 7.05
C THR A 32 -10.34 -3.87 7.87
N TYR A 33 -10.36 -2.87 8.73
CA TYR A 33 -9.27 -2.59 9.66
C TYR A 33 -9.76 -2.86 11.09
N ARG A 34 -9.16 -3.84 11.76
CA ARG A 34 -9.55 -4.29 13.10
C ARG A 34 -11.03 -4.62 13.28
N GLY A 35 -11.68 -5.07 12.20
CA GLY A 35 -13.09 -5.45 12.20
C GLY A 35 -14.04 -4.37 11.69
N TYR A 36 -13.58 -3.14 11.52
CA TYR A 36 -14.38 -2.01 11.02
C TYR A 36 -14.17 -1.80 9.53
N THR A 37 -15.24 -1.46 8.83
CA THR A 37 -15.19 -1.05 7.43
C THR A 37 -14.69 0.39 7.30
N LEU A 38 -14.29 0.80 6.09
CA LEU A 38 -13.82 2.17 5.86
C LEU A 38 -14.91 3.22 6.15
N GLU A 39 -16.17 2.90 5.85
CA GLU A 39 -17.30 3.79 6.07
C GLU A 39 -17.58 3.99 7.55
N GLU A 40 -17.57 2.92 8.32
CA GLU A 40 -17.70 2.97 9.78
C GLU A 40 -16.58 3.79 10.41
N MET A 41 -15.33 3.59 9.99
CA MET A 41 -14.19 4.36 10.50
C MET A 41 -14.27 5.86 10.17
N LYS A 42 -14.82 6.24 9.03
CA LYS A 42 -15.04 7.66 8.69
C LYS A 42 -16.14 8.31 9.51
N ALA A 43 -17.09 7.52 10.02
CA ALA A 43 -18.17 8.01 10.89
C ALA A 43 -17.74 8.14 12.37
N MET A 44 -16.64 7.49 12.76
CA MET A 44 -16.10 7.51 14.13
C MET A 44 -15.46 8.84 14.49
N THR A 45 -15.43 9.13 15.78
CA THR A 45 -14.69 10.27 16.32
C THR A 45 -13.18 10.03 16.26
N LEU A 46 -12.39 11.12 16.29
CA LEU A 46 -10.93 11.01 16.26
C LEU A 46 -10.39 10.17 17.43
N GLU A 47 -11.01 10.29 18.61
CA GLU A 47 -10.60 9.56 19.82
C GLU A 47 -10.77 8.05 19.64
N GLU A 48 -11.90 7.61 19.13
CA GLU A 48 -12.16 6.20 18.82
C GLU A 48 -11.20 5.65 17.75
N ILE A 49 -10.92 6.44 16.70
CA ILE A 49 -9.95 6.08 15.67
C ILE A 49 -8.56 5.91 16.30
N VAL A 50 -8.16 6.81 17.18
CA VAL A 50 -6.86 6.77 17.86
C VAL A 50 -6.71 5.50 18.69
N GLU A 51 -7.76 5.01 19.34
CA GLU A 51 -7.74 3.73 20.07
C GLU A 51 -7.50 2.54 19.17
N LEU A 52 -8.00 2.59 17.93
CA LEU A 52 -7.79 1.54 16.94
C LEU A 52 -6.38 1.57 16.33
N LEU A 53 -5.64 2.68 16.42
CA LEU A 53 -4.30 2.79 15.86
C LEU A 53 -3.27 1.94 16.64
N PRO A 54 -2.11 1.63 16.02
CA PRO A 54 -0.98 1.02 16.69
C PRO A 54 -0.53 1.86 17.90
N ALA A 55 0.03 1.21 18.92
CA ALA A 55 0.42 1.87 20.19
C ALA A 55 1.30 3.10 19.99
N ARG A 56 2.23 3.08 19.03
CA ARG A 56 3.11 4.21 18.75
C ARG A 56 2.35 5.42 18.20
N ALA A 57 1.46 5.20 17.24
CA ALA A 57 0.63 6.26 16.68
C ALA A 57 -0.35 6.81 17.73
N ARG A 58 -0.98 5.93 18.51
CA ARG A 58 -1.84 6.32 19.64
C ARG A 58 -1.10 7.26 20.62
N ARG A 59 0.10 6.88 21.02
CA ARG A 59 0.91 7.71 21.92
C ARG A 59 1.25 9.07 21.31
N SER A 60 1.49 9.15 20.00
CA SER A 60 1.74 10.42 19.31
C SER A 60 0.54 11.36 19.38
N PHE A 61 -0.67 10.84 19.17
CA PHE A 61 -1.90 11.64 19.28
C PHE A 61 -2.20 12.08 20.73
N VAL A 62 -2.03 11.18 21.71
CA VAL A 62 -2.26 11.50 23.13
C VAL A 62 -1.30 12.60 23.63
N ARG A 63 -0.06 12.62 23.13
CA ARG A 63 0.91 13.67 23.47
C ARG A 63 0.66 15.00 22.76
N GLY A 64 -0.16 14.99 21.73
CA GLY A 64 -0.35 16.10 20.81
C GLY A 64 0.61 16.05 19.63
N LEU A 65 0.13 16.50 18.50
CA LEU A 65 0.93 16.70 17.29
C LEU A 65 1.58 18.08 17.35
N ASP A 66 2.77 18.17 16.78
CA ASP A 66 3.49 19.43 16.61
C ASP A 66 2.74 20.36 15.64
N GLU A 67 3.01 21.66 15.68
CA GLU A 67 2.32 22.67 14.86
C GLU A 67 2.43 22.37 13.36
N GLU A 68 3.62 21.95 12.88
CA GLU A 68 3.83 21.60 11.49
C GLU A 68 2.96 20.41 11.04
N ARG A 69 2.83 19.39 11.90
CA ARG A 69 2.00 18.21 11.65
C ARG A 69 0.52 18.53 11.67
N THR A 70 0.09 19.37 12.62
CA THR A 70 -1.30 19.83 12.72
C THR A 70 -1.68 20.63 11.49
N THR A 71 -0.86 21.60 11.10
CA THR A 71 -1.04 22.38 9.88
C THR A 71 -1.12 21.50 8.63
N PHE A 72 -0.30 20.46 8.55
CA PHE A 72 -0.35 19.51 7.44
C PHE A 72 -1.65 18.70 7.43
N VAL A 73 -2.10 18.20 8.59
CA VAL A 73 -3.37 17.47 8.72
C VAL A 73 -4.54 18.34 8.31
N ASP A 74 -4.57 19.61 8.72
CA ASP A 74 -5.64 20.55 8.37
C ASP A 74 -5.64 20.89 6.88
N LYS A 75 -4.47 21.14 6.31
CA LYS A 75 -4.33 21.31 4.86
C LYS A 75 -4.82 20.08 4.09
N LEU A 76 -4.49 18.88 4.57
CA LEU A 76 -4.91 17.65 3.93
C LEU A 76 -6.42 17.43 4.07
N ARG A 77 -7.04 17.84 5.18
CA ARG A 77 -8.49 17.79 5.36
C ARG A 77 -9.21 18.78 4.45
N ALA A 78 -8.68 19.98 4.32
CA ALA A 78 -9.25 21.05 3.50
C ALA A 78 -9.13 20.75 1.99
N ASN A 79 -8.05 20.10 1.55
CA ASN A 79 -7.83 19.79 0.14
C ASN A 79 -8.72 18.67 -0.37
N GLY A 80 -9.15 18.83 -1.62
CA GLY A 80 -9.85 17.77 -2.37
C GLY A 80 -8.92 16.62 -2.78
N THR A 81 -9.42 15.75 -3.63
CA THR A 81 -8.72 14.53 -4.08
C THR A 81 -7.71 14.75 -5.18
N GLU A 82 -7.75 15.88 -5.88
CA GLU A 82 -6.98 16.09 -7.12
C GLU A 82 -5.58 16.62 -6.87
N GLU A 83 -5.42 17.58 -5.97
CA GLU A 83 -4.13 18.20 -5.70
C GLU A 83 -3.33 17.46 -4.63
N ALA A 84 -2.04 17.21 -4.92
CA ALA A 84 -1.14 16.59 -3.98
C ALA A 84 -0.59 17.61 -2.97
N VAL A 85 -0.88 17.43 -1.70
CA VAL A 85 -0.33 18.26 -0.62
C VAL A 85 1.13 17.91 -0.38
N ARG A 86 2.03 18.88 -0.57
CA ARG A 86 3.47 18.69 -0.32
C ARG A 86 3.79 18.78 1.16
N THR A 87 4.62 17.86 1.64
CA THR A 87 5.03 17.82 3.05
C THR A 87 6.44 17.27 3.24
N HIS A 88 7.12 17.76 4.27
CA HIS A 88 8.34 17.18 4.81
C HIS A 88 8.05 16.28 6.03
N CYS A 89 6.86 16.39 6.61
CA CYS A 89 6.44 15.58 7.75
C CYS A 89 6.24 14.12 7.32
N ARG A 90 7.15 13.26 7.76
CA ARG A 90 7.17 11.83 7.40
C ARG A 90 6.52 10.95 8.45
N ASP A 91 6.36 11.46 9.65
CA ASP A 91 5.94 10.75 10.86
C ASP A 91 4.49 11.00 11.26
N VAL A 92 3.68 11.45 10.30
CA VAL A 92 2.23 11.58 10.48
C VAL A 92 1.56 10.24 10.16
N PRO A 93 0.78 9.66 11.10
CA PRO A 93 0.02 8.44 10.83
C PRO A 93 -1.14 8.71 9.88
N ILE A 94 -1.42 7.74 9.02
CA ILE A 94 -2.51 7.82 8.05
C ILE A 94 -3.83 7.52 8.75
N LEU A 95 -4.75 8.48 8.68
CA LEU A 95 -6.11 8.39 9.20
C LEU A 95 -7.10 7.96 8.10
N PRO A 96 -8.28 7.44 8.47
CA PRO A 96 -9.33 7.09 7.52
C PRO A 96 -9.81 8.26 6.65
N ASP A 97 -9.77 9.50 7.19
CA ASP A 97 -10.14 10.75 6.49
C ASP A 97 -9.24 11.07 5.29
N PHE A 98 -8.03 10.50 5.27
CA PHE A 98 -7.04 10.78 4.22
C PHE A 98 -7.20 9.87 3.01
N VAL A 99 -7.99 8.80 3.13
CA VAL A 99 -8.17 7.82 2.06
C VAL A 99 -8.80 8.46 0.82
N GLY A 100 -8.14 8.25 -0.31
CA GLY A 100 -8.51 8.82 -1.61
C GLY A 100 -7.82 10.13 -1.93
N LYS A 101 -7.07 10.74 -0.99
CA LYS A 101 -6.31 11.97 -1.20
C LYS A 101 -4.89 11.68 -1.66
N LYS A 102 -4.26 12.68 -2.28
CA LYS A 102 -2.87 12.61 -2.76
C LYS A 102 -1.95 13.41 -1.86
N VAL A 103 -0.82 12.84 -1.51
CA VAL A 103 0.21 13.48 -0.70
C VAL A 103 1.55 13.35 -1.40
N ALA A 104 2.31 14.45 -1.47
CA ALA A 104 3.66 14.48 -2.00
C ALA A 104 4.66 14.61 -0.85
N VAL A 105 5.33 13.53 -0.53
CA VAL A 105 6.25 13.42 0.61
C VAL A 105 7.69 13.55 0.16
N HIS A 106 8.46 14.38 0.84
CA HIS A 106 9.87 14.57 0.54
C HIS A 106 10.72 13.36 0.96
N ASN A 107 11.54 12.84 0.05
CA ASN A 107 12.42 11.69 0.28
C ASN A 107 13.89 12.07 0.52
N GLY A 108 14.18 13.37 0.64
CA GLY A 108 15.52 13.92 0.74
C GLY A 108 16.05 14.50 -0.58
N LYS A 109 15.47 14.11 -1.72
CA LYS A 109 15.87 14.57 -3.05
C LYS A 109 14.69 15.18 -3.83
N GLU A 110 13.55 14.54 -3.79
CA GLU A 110 12.36 14.88 -4.57
C GLU A 110 11.08 14.63 -3.76
N PHE A 111 9.98 15.19 -4.19
CA PHE A 111 8.66 14.91 -3.64
C PHE A 111 8.04 13.70 -4.34
N VAL A 112 7.82 12.62 -3.60
CA VAL A 112 7.17 11.42 -4.10
C VAL A 112 5.67 11.53 -3.86
N THR A 113 4.89 11.51 -4.93
CA THR A 113 3.43 11.55 -4.83
C THR A 113 2.88 10.16 -4.50
N ILE A 114 2.00 10.10 -3.50
CA ILE A 114 1.40 8.89 -2.96
C ILE A 114 -0.11 9.06 -2.99
N ASP A 115 -0.81 8.10 -3.58
CA ASP A 115 -2.26 7.99 -3.49
C ASP A 115 -2.62 7.17 -2.24
N ILE A 116 -3.32 7.76 -1.28
CA ILE A 116 -3.64 7.10 -0.02
C ILE A 116 -4.75 6.07 -0.25
N LYS A 117 -4.42 4.80 -0.04
CA LYS A 117 -5.34 3.66 -0.13
C LYS A 117 -5.82 3.23 1.26
N PRO A 118 -6.97 2.54 1.37
CA PRO A 118 -7.46 2.03 2.65
C PRO A 118 -6.45 1.15 3.39
N GLU A 119 -5.66 0.36 2.66
CA GLU A 119 -4.64 -0.55 3.19
C GLU A 119 -3.51 0.18 3.94
N MET A 120 -3.37 1.50 3.74
CA MET A 120 -2.33 2.32 4.36
C MET A 120 -2.73 2.87 5.73
N ILE A 121 -3.95 2.66 6.18
CA ILE A 121 -4.43 3.16 7.47
C ILE A 121 -3.57 2.60 8.61
N GLY A 122 -3.16 3.47 9.52
CA GLY A 122 -2.33 3.13 10.67
C GLY A 122 -0.82 3.05 10.39
N HIS A 123 -0.39 3.15 9.12
CA HIS A 123 1.00 3.34 8.73
C HIS A 123 1.39 4.81 8.75
N TYR A 124 2.68 5.08 8.73
CA TYR A 124 3.20 6.44 8.61
C TYR A 124 3.40 6.82 7.14
N ILE A 125 3.14 8.08 6.81
CA ILE A 125 3.29 8.58 5.44
C ILE A 125 4.70 8.34 4.88
N GLY A 126 5.73 8.47 5.73
CA GLY A 126 7.13 8.27 5.37
C GLY A 126 7.51 6.85 4.94
N GLU A 127 6.70 5.85 5.28
CA GLU A 127 6.93 4.45 4.86
C GLU A 127 6.77 4.28 3.35
N PHE A 128 5.95 5.11 2.72
CA PHE A 128 5.66 5.05 1.28
C PHE A 128 6.58 5.92 0.41
N ALA A 129 7.46 6.72 1.04
CA ALA A 129 8.47 7.53 0.36
C ALA A 129 9.87 7.10 0.78
N MET A 130 10.42 6.09 0.12
CA MET A 130 11.72 5.51 0.43
C MET A 130 12.86 6.52 0.26
N THR A 131 13.67 6.69 1.30
CA THR A 131 14.88 7.53 1.27
C THR A 131 16.12 6.77 0.76
N ARG A 132 16.10 5.44 0.87
CA ARG A 132 17.19 4.57 0.42
C ARG A 132 16.72 3.70 -0.73
N LYS A 133 17.45 3.77 -1.86
CA LYS A 133 17.23 2.85 -2.98
C LYS A 133 18.16 1.65 -2.80
N THR A 134 17.62 0.45 -3.01
CA THR A 134 18.47 -0.74 -3.15
C THR A 134 19.36 -0.52 -4.36
N VAL A 135 20.67 -0.51 -4.14
CA VAL A 135 21.62 -0.47 -5.25
C VAL A 135 21.42 -1.76 -6.03
N VAL A 136 20.95 -1.66 -7.27
CA VAL A 136 21.00 -2.78 -8.19
C VAL A 136 22.49 -3.04 -8.42
N VAL A 137 23.01 -4.05 -7.76
CA VAL A 137 24.35 -4.56 -8.06
C VAL A 137 24.29 -5.05 -9.49
N HIS A 138 24.76 -4.24 -10.41
CA HIS A 138 24.99 -4.72 -11.76
C HIS A 138 25.94 -5.91 -11.61
N SER A 139 25.45 -7.10 -11.93
CA SER A 139 26.32 -8.26 -12.00
C SER A 139 27.52 -7.84 -12.83
N GLY A 140 28.68 -7.92 -12.24
CA GLY A 140 29.92 -7.69 -12.98
C GLY A 140 29.93 -8.48 -14.27
N PRO A 141 30.91 -8.28 -15.13
CA PRO A 141 30.98 -8.93 -16.45
C PRO A 141 30.57 -10.38 -16.31
N GLY A 142 29.62 -10.78 -17.15
CA GLY A 142 28.83 -11.99 -16.99
C GLY A 142 29.65 -13.21 -16.57
N VAL A 143 28.98 -14.24 -16.17
CA VAL A 143 29.59 -15.48 -15.69
C VAL A 143 30.75 -15.84 -16.64
N GLY A 144 31.96 -15.38 -16.29
CA GLY A 144 33.15 -15.78 -17.00
C GLY A 144 33.26 -17.30 -16.92
N ALA A 145 33.95 -17.91 -17.81
CA ALA A 145 34.15 -19.36 -17.93
C ALA A 145 34.78 -20.02 -16.66
N THR A 146 34.71 -19.40 -15.50
CA THR A 146 35.22 -19.93 -14.25
C THR A 146 34.16 -20.76 -13.56
N ARG A 147 34.52 -21.97 -13.17
CA ARG A 147 33.68 -22.92 -12.41
C ARG A 147 33.34 -22.46 -10.99
N SER A 148 33.79 -21.28 -10.57
CA SER A 148 33.44 -20.76 -9.25
C SER A 148 32.01 -20.30 -9.21
N SER A 149 31.25 -20.78 -8.25
CA SER A 149 29.90 -20.29 -7.96
C SER A 149 29.98 -18.82 -7.58
N LYS A 150 29.74 -17.93 -8.52
CA LYS A 150 29.56 -16.54 -8.22
C LYS A 150 28.17 -16.33 -7.63
N PHE A 151 28.10 -15.51 -6.61
CA PHE A 151 26.88 -14.99 -6.07
C PHE A 151 26.03 -14.41 -7.22
N MET A 152 24.89 -15.01 -7.46
CA MET A 152 23.88 -14.46 -8.37
C MET A 152 22.95 -13.58 -7.56
N PRO A 153 22.85 -12.27 -7.85
CA PRO A 153 21.86 -11.44 -7.19
C PRO A 153 20.46 -11.94 -7.57
N LEU A 154 19.66 -12.18 -6.57
CA LEU A 154 18.24 -12.49 -6.76
C LEU A 154 17.56 -11.27 -7.42
N LYS A 155 16.89 -11.52 -8.54
CA LYS A 155 16.05 -10.53 -9.20
C LYS A 155 14.70 -10.45 -8.50
#